data_ae5b3110f30a8e30311da7e797cd5619
#
_entry.id   ae5b3110f30a8e30311da7e797cd5619
#
_cell.length_a   1.000
_cell.length_b   1.000
_cell.length_c   1.000
_cell.angle_alpha   90.00
_cell.angle_beta   90.00
_cell.angle_gamma   90.00
#
_symmetry.space_group_name_H-M   'P 1'
#
loop_
_entity.id
_entity.type
_entity.pdbx_description
1 polymer ?
#
loop_
_entity_poly.entity_id
_entity_poly.type
_entity_poly.pdbx_seq_one_letter_code
_entity_poly.pdbx_strand_id
1 'polypeptide(L)'
;MHLLQSSNRVALSFCNRPFSSRVIWGGILLLFSTLANAGITLGGTRVVLQAPAKEAAILVRNQASKDVMIQSWVEADNGADKREVPFVITPALSRLGGNKQQTLRILFQGEGLPSDRESVFRLNVQEIPQKSASANTLQIALRQRIKVFYRPDNLSGTSAEAPGKLNWRLVRQGGKSVVEVSNDTAFHVSLASVKLKAGNAYYVVDADMVAPKSSRRFEIKGTPSGVSGNVEFQSVNDYGGLDKHSSSLSD
;
A
#
# COMPACT_ATOMS: atom_id res chain seq x y z
N MET A 1 -23.79 -69.74 -64.00
CA MET A 1 -23.45 -69.77 -62.57
C MET A 1 -22.84 -68.43 -62.23
N HIS A 2 -23.73 -67.52 -61.75
CA HIS A 2 -23.41 -66.12 -61.55
C HIS A 2 -23.05 -65.90 -60.09
N LEU A 3 -21.94 -65.25 -59.80
CA LEU A 3 -21.62 -64.70 -58.50
C LEU A 3 -21.57 -63.17 -58.63
N LEU A 4 -22.52 -62.50 -57.96
CA LEU A 4 -22.63 -61.08 -57.83
C LEU A 4 -21.65 -60.59 -56.75
N GLN A 5 -20.79 -59.67 -57.09
CA GLN A 5 -19.85 -58.99 -56.19
C GLN A 5 -20.46 -57.62 -55.80
N SER A 6 -20.90 -57.49 -54.54
CA SER A 6 -21.41 -56.27 -53.97
C SER A 6 -20.23 -55.40 -53.49
N SER A 7 -20.11 -54.21 -54.08
CA SER A 7 -19.14 -53.19 -53.70
C SER A 7 -19.77 -52.19 -52.75
N ASN A 8 -19.36 -52.28 -51.44
CA ASN A 8 -19.77 -51.30 -50.40
C ASN A 8 -18.84 -50.07 -50.52
N ARG A 9 -19.38 -48.95 -51.01
CA ARG A 9 -18.73 -47.62 -50.94
C ARG A 9 -19.10 -46.95 -49.63
N VAL A 10 -18.16 -46.81 -48.71
CA VAL A 10 -18.33 -46.00 -47.50
C VAL A 10 -18.10 -44.53 -47.90
N ALA A 11 -19.15 -43.73 -47.87
CA ALA A 11 -19.10 -42.31 -48.07
C ALA A 11 -18.63 -41.60 -46.74
N LEU A 12 -17.40 -41.09 -46.74
CA LEU A 12 -16.92 -40.21 -45.66
C LEU A 12 -17.56 -38.84 -45.81
N SER A 13 -18.56 -38.53 -44.99
CA SER A 13 -19.17 -37.23 -44.87
C SER A 13 -18.25 -36.27 -44.12
N PHE A 14 -17.55 -35.38 -44.79
CA PHE A 14 -16.82 -34.26 -44.18
C PHE A 14 -17.82 -33.24 -43.65
N CYS A 15 -17.96 -33.23 -42.33
CA CYS A 15 -18.76 -32.21 -41.64
C CYS A 15 -18.00 -30.86 -41.66
N ASN A 16 -18.27 -30.03 -42.64
CA ASN A 16 -17.72 -28.67 -42.77
C ASN A 16 -18.50 -27.74 -41.82
N ARG A 17 -18.03 -27.60 -40.57
CA ARG A 17 -18.59 -26.61 -39.64
C ARG A 17 -17.95 -25.25 -39.93
N PRO A 18 -18.74 -24.21 -40.24
CA PRO A 18 -18.19 -22.87 -40.42
C PRO A 18 -17.63 -22.37 -39.05
N PHE A 19 -16.35 -22.14 -39.01
CA PHE A 19 -15.67 -21.53 -37.87
C PHE A 19 -16.27 -20.14 -37.66
N SER A 20 -17.04 -19.97 -36.57
CA SER A 20 -17.84 -18.78 -36.38
C SER A 20 -16.93 -17.54 -36.23
N SER A 21 -17.09 -16.56 -37.10
CA SER A 21 -16.37 -15.27 -37.10
C SER A 21 -16.44 -14.51 -35.77
N ARG A 22 -17.38 -14.88 -34.88
CA ARG A 22 -17.54 -14.31 -33.54
C ARG A 22 -16.36 -14.60 -32.59
N VAL A 23 -15.65 -15.74 -32.76
CA VAL A 23 -14.47 -16.09 -31.94
C VAL A 23 -13.27 -15.25 -32.31
N ILE A 24 -13.13 -14.87 -33.58
CA ILE A 24 -12.01 -14.06 -34.07
C ILE A 24 -12.12 -12.61 -33.58
N TRP A 25 -13.33 -12.04 -33.52
CA TRP A 25 -13.56 -10.69 -32.99
C TRP A 25 -13.33 -10.58 -31.49
N GLY A 26 -13.65 -11.62 -30.69
CA GLY A 26 -13.37 -11.67 -29.27
C GLY A 26 -11.86 -11.73 -28.94
N GLY A 27 -11.09 -12.42 -29.77
CA GLY A 27 -9.63 -12.53 -29.62
C GLY A 27 -8.88 -11.21 -29.93
N ILE A 28 -9.36 -10.43 -30.89
CA ILE A 28 -8.76 -9.14 -31.28
C ILE A 28 -8.98 -8.05 -30.20
N LEU A 29 -10.13 -8.05 -29.51
CA LEU A 29 -10.40 -7.09 -28.42
C LEU A 29 -9.49 -7.30 -27.20
N LEU A 30 -9.05 -8.52 -26.93
CA LEU A 30 -8.15 -8.83 -25.79
C LEU A 30 -6.68 -8.39 -26.01
N LEU A 31 -6.28 -8.14 -27.25
CA LEU A 31 -4.91 -7.74 -27.61
C LEU A 31 -4.64 -6.23 -27.42
N PHE A 32 -5.67 -5.40 -27.28
CA PHE A 32 -5.55 -3.94 -27.15
C PHE A 32 -5.49 -3.41 -25.70
N SER A 33 -5.53 -4.28 -24.69
CA SER A 33 -5.64 -3.88 -23.26
C SER A 33 -4.31 -3.58 -22.55
N THR A 34 -3.17 -3.45 -23.21
CA THR A 34 -1.85 -3.46 -22.55
C THR A 34 -1.02 -2.17 -22.59
N LEU A 35 -1.62 -1.01 -22.89
CA LEU A 35 -0.86 0.25 -22.96
C LEU A 35 -1.17 1.24 -21.82
N ALA A 36 -1.41 0.77 -20.60
CA ALA A 36 -1.39 1.63 -19.43
C ALA A 36 0.07 1.90 -19.03
N ASN A 37 0.66 2.97 -19.56
CA ASN A 37 1.96 3.45 -19.08
C ASN A 37 1.73 4.09 -17.69
N ALA A 38 2.08 3.39 -16.63
CA ALA A 38 2.19 3.97 -15.31
C ALA A 38 3.43 4.89 -15.28
N GLY A 39 3.32 6.06 -14.65
CA GLY A 39 4.44 6.98 -14.44
C GLY A 39 5.56 6.35 -13.59
N ILE A 40 5.98 7.01 -12.51
CA ILE A 40 6.99 6.45 -11.59
C ILE A 40 6.38 5.43 -10.63
N THR A 41 7.20 4.45 -10.22
CA THR A 41 6.89 3.49 -9.14
C THR A 41 8.01 3.49 -8.10
N LEU A 42 7.64 3.25 -6.84
CA LEU A 42 8.59 3.11 -5.73
C LEU A 42 8.83 1.64 -5.41
N GLY A 43 10.05 1.30 -4.99
CA GLY A 43 10.46 -0.05 -4.62
C GLY A 43 9.88 -0.56 -3.30
N GLY A 44 9.02 0.22 -2.65
CA GLY A 44 8.34 -0.16 -1.41
C GLY A 44 7.25 0.83 -1.02
N THR A 45 6.39 0.41 -0.10
CA THR A 45 5.30 1.24 0.44
C THR A 45 5.70 2.02 1.69
N ARG A 46 6.92 1.76 2.20
CA ARG A 46 7.54 2.42 3.35
C ARG A 46 9.05 2.28 3.34
N VAL A 47 9.73 3.08 4.14
CA VAL A 47 11.17 2.99 4.39
C VAL A 47 11.36 2.90 5.90
N VAL A 48 12.23 1.99 6.35
CA VAL A 48 12.65 1.88 7.75
C VAL A 48 14.15 2.20 7.81
N LEU A 49 14.50 3.23 8.57
CA LEU A 49 15.89 3.57 8.90
C LEU A 49 16.14 3.11 10.33
N GLN A 50 16.86 2.00 10.46
CA GLN A 50 17.21 1.38 11.74
C GLN A 50 18.58 1.87 12.20
N ALA A 51 18.66 2.50 13.38
CA ALA A 51 19.95 2.81 13.99
C ALA A 51 20.75 1.51 14.25
N PRO A 52 22.09 1.54 14.21
CA PRO A 52 22.96 2.71 14.09
C PRO A 52 23.16 3.23 12.65
N ALA A 53 22.48 2.63 11.64
CA ALA A 53 22.54 3.15 10.26
C ALA A 53 22.06 4.61 10.21
N LYS A 54 22.79 5.44 9.46
CA LYS A 54 22.46 6.86 9.26
C LYS A 54 21.78 7.14 7.94
N GLU A 55 21.54 6.10 7.13
CA GLU A 55 20.85 6.22 5.86
C GLU A 55 19.99 5.01 5.58
N ALA A 56 18.94 5.26 4.79
CA ALA A 56 18.15 4.24 4.13
C ALA A 56 17.97 4.62 2.66
N ALA A 57 17.62 3.66 1.83
CA ALA A 57 17.49 3.87 0.40
C ALA A 57 16.18 3.31 -0.11
N ILE A 58 15.63 3.94 -1.15
CA ILE A 58 14.50 3.43 -1.91
C ILE A 58 14.71 3.62 -3.40
N LEU A 59 14.30 2.63 -4.17
CA LEU A 59 14.38 2.66 -5.62
C LEU A 59 13.16 3.38 -6.21
N VAL A 60 13.41 4.28 -7.15
CA VAL A 60 12.38 4.88 -8.00
C VAL A 60 12.58 4.39 -9.41
N ARG A 61 11.54 3.87 -10.05
CA ARG A 61 11.57 3.42 -11.43
C ARG A 61 10.60 4.22 -12.27
N ASN A 62 11.04 4.73 -13.40
CA ASN A 62 10.19 5.30 -14.43
C ASN A 62 9.70 4.16 -15.34
N GLN A 63 8.40 3.87 -15.32
CA GLN A 63 7.78 2.84 -16.15
C GLN A 63 7.41 3.36 -17.54
N ALA A 64 7.42 4.69 -17.73
CA ALA A 64 7.13 5.31 -19.01
C ALA A 64 8.37 5.27 -19.94
N SER A 65 8.13 5.35 -21.25
CA SER A 65 9.19 5.43 -22.26
C SER A 65 9.85 6.81 -22.34
N LYS A 66 9.18 7.85 -21.82
CA LYS A 66 9.67 9.25 -21.82
C LYS A 66 10.37 9.58 -20.51
N ASP A 67 11.32 10.50 -20.59
CA ASP A 67 11.99 11.03 -19.43
C ASP A 67 11.05 11.90 -18.60
N VAL A 68 11.21 11.84 -17.28
CA VAL A 68 10.52 12.71 -16.32
C VAL A 68 11.51 13.37 -15.40
N MET A 69 11.14 14.54 -14.85
CA MET A 69 11.83 15.08 -13.67
C MET A 69 11.16 14.51 -12.43
N ILE A 70 11.95 14.13 -11.44
CA ILE A 70 11.46 13.74 -10.12
C ILE A 70 11.94 14.70 -9.07
N GLN A 71 11.03 15.14 -8.21
CA GLN A 71 11.34 15.95 -7.03
C GLN A 71 11.02 15.11 -5.79
N SER A 72 11.94 15.07 -4.83
CA SER A 72 11.83 14.23 -3.63
C SER A 72 12.16 15.04 -2.39
N TRP A 73 11.33 14.88 -1.34
CA TRP A 73 11.56 15.53 -0.04
C TRP A 73 10.94 14.72 1.08
N VAL A 74 11.42 14.93 2.30
CA VAL A 74 10.85 14.36 3.52
C VAL A 74 10.12 15.45 4.28
N GLU A 75 8.95 15.14 4.84
CA GLU A 75 8.15 16.05 5.66
C GLU A 75 7.64 15.34 6.92
N ALA A 76 7.19 16.10 7.92
CA ALA A 76 6.52 15.55 9.08
C ALA A 76 5.24 14.79 8.70
N ASP A 77 4.87 13.76 9.47
CA ASP A 77 3.72 12.88 9.16
C ASP A 77 2.40 13.67 9.11
N ASN A 78 2.19 14.57 10.07
CA ASN A 78 1.11 15.54 10.03
C ASN A 78 1.65 16.83 9.36
N GLY A 79 1.15 17.22 8.21
CA GLY A 79 1.61 18.39 7.47
C GLY A 79 1.44 19.73 8.21
N ALA A 80 0.79 19.76 9.38
CA ALA A 80 0.69 20.90 10.27
C ALA A 80 1.90 21.06 11.20
N ASP A 81 2.72 20.04 11.35
CA ASP A 81 3.93 20.07 12.17
C ASP A 81 5.04 20.83 11.43
N LYS A 82 5.40 22.01 11.95
CA LYS A 82 6.45 22.88 11.40
C LYS A 82 7.84 22.56 11.98
N ARG A 83 7.99 21.49 12.77
CA ARG A 83 9.29 21.09 13.28
C ARG A 83 10.24 20.80 12.13
N GLU A 84 11.49 21.16 12.31
CA GLU A 84 12.54 20.84 11.36
C GLU A 84 12.66 19.31 11.23
N VAL A 85 12.68 18.84 10.00
CA VAL A 85 12.75 17.40 9.69
C VAL A 85 14.24 17.04 9.61
N PRO A 86 14.75 16.18 10.52
CA PRO A 86 16.19 15.90 10.61
C PRO A 86 16.65 14.89 9.54
N PHE A 87 16.12 15.02 8.31
CA PHE A 87 16.45 14.16 7.19
C PHE A 87 16.78 14.99 5.94
N VAL A 88 17.79 14.54 5.24
CA VAL A 88 18.14 15.02 3.90
C VAL A 88 17.92 13.90 2.90
N ILE A 89 17.36 14.24 1.73
CA ILE A 89 17.21 13.29 0.64
C ILE A 89 18.12 13.65 -0.54
N THR A 90 18.73 12.66 -1.15
CA THR A 90 19.60 12.85 -2.30
C THR A 90 19.37 11.78 -3.37
N PRO A 91 19.20 12.19 -4.64
CA PRO A 91 19.02 13.57 -5.10
C PRO A 91 17.62 14.12 -4.78
N ALA A 92 17.51 15.42 -4.44
CA ALA A 92 16.23 16.08 -4.19
C ALA A 92 15.48 16.40 -5.50
N LEU A 93 16.22 16.65 -6.57
CA LEU A 93 15.69 16.88 -7.92
C LEU A 93 16.58 16.17 -8.93
N SER A 94 16.00 15.41 -9.84
CA SER A 94 16.75 14.70 -10.88
C SER A 94 15.90 14.37 -12.10
N ARG A 95 16.55 14.22 -13.25
CA ARG A 95 15.94 13.68 -14.47
C ARG A 95 16.07 12.15 -14.47
N LEU A 96 14.95 11.46 -14.59
CA LEU A 96 14.88 10.01 -14.66
C LEU A 96 14.45 9.58 -16.07
N GLY A 97 15.37 8.97 -16.80
CA GLY A 97 15.16 8.53 -18.17
C GLY A 97 14.05 7.48 -18.28
N GLY A 98 13.44 7.38 -19.45
CA GLY A 98 12.42 6.37 -19.74
C GLY A 98 12.94 4.95 -19.48
N ASN A 99 12.15 4.11 -18.81
CA ASN A 99 12.50 2.74 -18.41
C ASN A 99 13.76 2.63 -17.54
N LYS A 100 14.20 3.74 -16.92
CA LYS A 100 15.35 3.77 -16.02
C LYS A 100 14.91 3.80 -14.56
N GLN A 101 15.88 3.56 -13.70
CA GLN A 101 15.69 3.57 -12.25
C GLN A 101 16.78 4.40 -11.58
N GLN A 102 16.45 4.92 -10.41
CA GLN A 102 17.33 5.71 -9.56
C GLN A 102 17.09 5.39 -8.10
N THR A 103 18.16 5.33 -7.32
CA THR A 103 18.08 5.19 -5.88
C THR A 103 18.01 6.58 -5.24
N LEU A 104 17.01 6.79 -4.39
CA LEU A 104 16.94 7.91 -3.46
C LEU A 104 17.50 7.47 -2.12
N ARG A 105 18.44 8.25 -1.58
CA ARG A 105 19.06 8.02 -0.28
C ARG A 105 18.47 9.02 0.72
N ILE A 106 18.03 8.53 1.87
CA ILE A 106 17.48 9.32 2.97
C ILE A 106 18.50 9.27 4.08
N LEU A 107 19.09 10.41 4.41
CA LEU A 107 20.14 10.55 5.40
C LEU A 107 19.59 11.21 6.66
N PHE A 108 19.87 10.62 7.81
CA PHE A 108 19.51 11.14 9.13
C PHE A 108 20.64 12.03 9.66
N GLN A 109 20.31 13.21 10.16
CA GLN A 109 21.29 14.19 10.70
C GLN A 109 21.92 13.74 12.03
N GLY A 110 21.35 12.73 12.69
CA GLY A 110 21.93 12.10 13.88
C GLY A 110 21.35 12.54 15.20
N GLU A 111 20.48 13.57 15.22
CA GLU A 111 19.90 14.14 16.46
C GLU A 111 18.48 14.64 16.25
N GLY A 112 17.83 15.11 17.31
CA GLY A 112 16.51 15.74 17.25
C GLY A 112 15.32 14.80 17.32
N LEU A 113 15.53 13.47 17.49
CA LEU A 113 14.44 12.49 17.60
C LEU A 113 14.48 11.76 18.97
N PRO A 114 13.31 11.32 19.48
CA PRO A 114 13.23 10.49 20.66
C PRO A 114 14.07 9.20 20.53
N SER A 115 14.74 8.78 21.57
CA SER A 115 15.53 7.54 21.63
C SER A 115 14.75 6.35 22.21
N ASP A 116 13.57 6.60 22.82
CA ASP A 116 12.74 5.61 23.51
C ASP A 116 11.61 5.01 22.65
N ARG A 117 11.45 5.54 21.44
CA ARG A 117 10.39 5.13 20.52
C ARG A 117 10.71 5.45 19.07
N GLU A 118 10.01 4.78 18.19
CA GLU A 118 10.05 5.03 16.74
C GLU A 118 9.44 6.40 16.40
N SER A 119 10.02 7.07 15.41
CA SER A 119 9.50 8.31 14.83
C SER A 119 9.04 8.09 13.39
N VAL A 120 8.02 8.81 12.94
CA VAL A 120 7.45 8.67 11.60
C VAL A 120 7.46 9.99 10.84
N PHE A 121 7.77 9.89 9.55
CA PHE A 121 7.82 10.98 8.56
C PHE A 121 7.20 10.52 7.25
N ARG A 122 7.11 11.43 6.27
CA ARG A 122 6.63 11.14 4.93
C ARG A 122 7.68 11.46 3.89
N LEU A 123 8.07 10.46 3.11
CA LEU A 123 8.76 10.66 1.85
C LEU A 123 7.74 10.99 0.77
N ASN A 124 7.95 12.11 0.10
CA ASN A 124 7.22 12.51 -1.09
C ASN A 124 8.12 12.34 -2.30
N VAL A 125 7.61 11.73 -3.34
CA VAL A 125 8.25 11.64 -4.65
C VAL A 125 7.23 12.09 -5.68
N GLN A 126 7.50 13.25 -6.29
CA GLN A 126 6.63 13.88 -7.25
C GLN A 126 7.22 13.79 -8.65
N GLU A 127 6.43 13.30 -9.57
CA GLU A 127 6.72 13.34 -10.98
C GLU A 127 6.37 14.71 -11.56
N ILE A 128 7.30 15.29 -12.31
CA ILE A 128 7.10 16.52 -13.07
C ILE A 128 7.23 16.14 -14.55
N PRO A 129 6.10 15.98 -15.26
CA PRO A 129 6.12 15.59 -16.66
C PRO A 129 6.66 16.71 -17.54
N GLN A 130 7.21 16.37 -18.70
CA GLN A 130 7.60 17.35 -19.70
C GLN A 130 6.38 18.12 -20.20
N LYS A 131 6.57 19.43 -20.47
CA LYS A 131 5.51 20.27 -21.03
C LYS A 131 5.03 19.68 -22.35
N SER A 132 3.71 19.54 -22.51
CA SER A 132 3.13 19.11 -23.78
C SER A 132 3.39 20.14 -24.89
N ALA A 133 3.72 19.66 -26.07
CA ALA A 133 3.82 20.49 -27.27
C ALA A 133 2.45 20.83 -27.86
N SER A 134 1.41 20.07 -27.51
CA SER A 134 0.05 20.27 -28.02
C SER A 134 -0.76 21.21 -27.13
N ALA A 135 -1.49 22.14 -27.73
CA ALA A 135 -2.51 22.92 -27.04
C ALA A 135 -3.67 21.99 -26.58
N ASN A 136 -4.36 22.36 -25.52
CA ASN A 136 -5.50 21.63 -24.96
C ASN A 136 -5.21 20.18 -24.52
N THR A 137 -4.04 19.93 -23.93
CA THR A 137 -3.66 18.64 -23.39
C THR A 137 -3.75 18.67 -21.87
N LEU A 138 -4.46 17.70 -21.28
CA LEU A 138 -4.45 17.47 -19.83
C LEU A 138 -3.11 16.82 -19.44
N GLN A 139 -2.35 17.48 -18.58
CA GLN A 139 -1.16 16.91 -17.95
C GLN A 139 -1.43 16.58 -16.48
N ILE A 140 -1.14 15.36 -16.09
CA ILE A 140 -1.31 14.89 -14.71
C ILE A 140 0.08 14.70 -14.11
N ALA A 141 0.35 15.38 -13.00
CA ALA A 141 1.53 15.15 -12.17
C ALA A 141 1.13 14.30 -10.96
N LEU A 142 1.79 13.17 -10.76
CA LEU A 142 1.54 12.26 -9.65
C LEU A 142 2.55 12.51 -8.54
N ARG A 143 2.07 12.52 -7.30
CA ARG A 143 2.89 12.51 -6.10
C ARG A 143 2.60 11.26 -5.29
N GLN A 144 3.61 10.43 -5.09
CA GLN A 144 3.56 9.30 -4.18
C GLN A 144 4.05 9.74 -2.80
N ARG A 145 3.34 9.37 -1.76
CA ARG A 145 3.63 9.73 -0.38
C ARG A 145 3.64 8.47 0.47
N ILE A 146 4.82 8.07 0.95
CA ILE A 146 5.03 6.86 1.74
C ILE A 146 5.60 7.19 3.12
N LYS A 147 5.42 6.27 4.08
CA LYS A 147 5.95 6.42 5.44
C LYS A 147 7.46 6.18 5.48
N VAL A 148 8.16 6.98 6.27
CA VAL A 148 9.56 6.79 6.66
C VAL A 148 9.59 6.64 8.16
N PHE A 149 10.06 5.51 8.66
CA PHE A 149 10.23 5.26 10.08
C PHE A 149 11.71 5.38 10.45
N TYR A 150 12.00 6.17 11.47
CA TYR A 150 13.27 6.12 12.15
C TYR A 150 13.13 5.31 13.43
N ARG A 151 13.97 4.30 13.55
CA ARG A 151 13.94 3.35 14.67
C ARG A 151 15.26 3.42 15.42
N PRO A 152 15.26 3.99 16.64
CA PRO A 152 16.43 4.01 17.51
C PRO A 152 16.91 2.60 17.89
N ASP A 153 18.14 2.51 18.36
CA ASP A 153 18.69 1.30 18.98
C ASP A 153 17.98 1.00 20.31
N ASN A 154 18.04 -0.24 20.72
CA ASN A 154 17.66 -0.70 22.06
C ASN A 154 16.17 -0.46 22.43
N LEU A 155 15.27 -0.38 21.45
CA LEU A 155 13.84 -0.38 21.73
C LEU A 155 13.40 -1.75 22.28
N SER A 156 12.53 -1.73 23.29
CA SER A 156 11.99 -2.96 23.87
C SER A 156 11.01 -3.65 22.92
N GLY A 157 11.23 -4.92 22.60
CA GLY A 157 10.41 -5.71 21.69
C GLY A 157 10.74 -5.48 20.21
N THR A 158 9.84 -5.86 19.34
CA THR A 158 9.99 -5.74 17.87
C THR A 158 8.77 -5.13 17.22
N SER A 159 8.94 -4.55 16.02
CA SER A 159 7.82 -4.04 15.20
C SER A 159 6.85 -5.15 14.79
N ALA A 160 7.33 -6.38 14.62
CA ALA A 160 6.50 -7.54 14.26
C ALA A 160 5.59 -7.98 15.42
N GLU A 161 6.04 -7.81 16.68
CA GLU A 161 5.23 -8.15 17.87
C GLU A 161 4.24 -7.05 18.25
N ALA A 162 4.51 -5.80 17.88
CA ALA A 162 3.73 -4.65 18.32
C ALA A 162 2.22 -4.74 18.00
N PRO A 163 1.79 -5.24 16.84
CA PRO A 163 0.35 -5.39 16.54
C PRO A 163 -0.36 -6.32 17.52
N GLY A 164 0.29 -7.41 17.94
CA GLY A 164 -0.27 -8.36 18.92
C GLY A 164 -0.39 -7.83 20.34
N LYS A 165 0.26 -6.67 20.62
CA LYS A 165 0.26 -6.01 21.94
C LYS A 165 -0.70 -4.82 22.00
N LEU A 166 -1.50 -4.57 20.97
CA LEU A 166 -2.52 -3.54 20.97
C LEU A 166 -3.66 -3.93 21.91
N ASN A 167 -4.07 -2.97 22.76
CA ASN A 167 -5.25 -3.11 23.62
C ASN A 167 -6.45 -2.43 22.97
N TRP A 168 -7.56 -3.14 22.87
CA TRP A 168 -8.76 -2.73 22.18
C TRP A 168 -9.91 -2.58 23.14
N ARG A 169 -10.61 -1.44 23.14
CA ARG A 169 -11.75 -1.19 24.01
C ARG A 169 -12.89 -0.51 23.25
N LEU A 170 -14.12 -0.95 23.50
CA LEU A 170 -15.30 -0.28 22.99
C LEU A 170 -15.72 0.80 23.97
N VAL A 171 -15.76 2.06 23.54
CA VAL A 171 -16.16 3.19 24.37
C VAL A 171 -17.32 3.95 23.74
N ARG A 172 -18.11 4.65 24.56
CA ARG A 172 -19.16 5.55 24.10
C ARG A 172 -18.69 6.99 24.14
N GLN A 173 -18.85 7.70 23.04
CA GLN A 173 -18.51 9.10 22.90
C GLN A 173 -19.63 9.84 22.16
N GLY A 174 -20.28 10.83 22.82
CA GLY A 174 -21.36 11.60 22.19
C GLY A 174 -22.54 10.74 21.71
N GLY A 175 -22.88 9.67 22.44
CA GLY A 175 -23.97 8.74 22.08
C GLY A 175 -23.61 7.71 21.01
N LYS A 176 -22.42 7.79 20.40
CA LYS A 176 -21.89 6.83 19.42
C LYS A 176 -20.91 5.85 20.08
N SER A 177 -20.86 4.62 19.56
CA SER A 177 -19.81 3.66 19.91
C SER A 177 -18.58 3.91 19.05
N VAL A 178 -17.40 3.96 19.68
CA VAL A 178 -16.09 4.08 19.02
C VAL A 178 -15.16 3.01 19.57
N VAL A 179 -14.20 2.57 18.78
CA VAL A 179 -13.13 1.67 19.24
C VAL A 179 -11.95 2.51 19.67
N GLU A 180 -11.54 2.38 20.92
CA GLU A 180 -10.30 2.94 21.45
C GLU A 180 -9.20 1.87 21.37
N VAL A 181 -8.05 2.26 20.81
CA VAL A 181 -6.88 1.39 20.64
C VAL A 181 -5.71 2.01 21.37
N SER A 182 -5.11 1.28 22.30
CA SER A 182 -3.91 1.68 23.03
C SER A 182 -2.71 0.88 22.54
N ASN A 183 -1.63 1.59 22.27
CA ASN A 183 -0.34 1.03 21.84
C ASN A 183 0.73 1.41 22.86
N ASP A 184 1.05 0.52 23.77
CA ASP A 184 2.08 0.73 24.80
C ASP A 184 3.48 0.37 24.34
N THR A 185 3.62 -0.14 23.10
CA THR A 185 4.93 -0.49 22.51
C THR A 185 5.71 0.73 22.07
N ALA A 186 6.98 0.53 21.72
CA ALA A 186 7.83 1.59 21.18
C ALA A 186 7.68 1.77 19.64
N PHE A 187 6.81 1.02 18.99
CA PHE A 187 6.69 0.96 17.53
C PHE A 187 5.32 1.49 17.06
N HIS A 188 5.29 2.12 15.88
CA HIS A 188 4.04 2.45 15.20
C HIS A 188 3.37 1.19 14.68
N VAL A 189 2.05 1.11 14.82
CA VAL A 189 1.25 0.06 14.19
C VAL A 189 0.36 0.65 13.12
N SER A 190 0.67 0.39 11.84
CA SER A 190 -0.14 0.81 10.70
C SER A 190 -1.27 -0.19 10.47
N LEU A 191 -2.52 0.23 10.62
CA LEU A 191 -3.70 -0.61 10.44
C LEU A 191 -4.22 -0.43 9.00
N ALA A 192 -4.36 -1.53 8.26
CA ALA A 192 -4.87 -1.52 6.88
C ALA A 192 -6.38 -1.79 6.83
N SER A 193 -6.87 -2.66 7.71
CA SER A 193 -8.30 -2.93 7.88
C SER A 193 -8.57 -3.34 9.30
N VAL A 194 -9.71 -2.90 9.84
CA VAL A 194 -10.17 -3.29 11.18
C VAL A 194 -11.66 -3.60 11.14
N LYS A 195 -12.06 -4.73 11.70
CA LYS A 195 -13.44 -5.17 11.83
C LYS A 195 -13.73 -5.55 13.28
N LEU A 196 -14.77 -4.96 13.84
CA LEU A 196 -15.33 -5.37 15.12
C LEU A 196 -16.38 -6.46 14.87
N LYS A 197 -16.20 -7.63 15.46
CA LYS A 197 -17.21 -8.68 15.50
C LYS A 197 -18.00 -8.58 16.80
N ALA A 198 -19.29 -8.26 16.72
CA ALA A 198 -20.20 -8.21 17.86
C ALA A 198 -21.39 -9.13 17.58
N GLY A 199 -21.49 -10.22 18.34
CA GLY A 199 -22.41 -11.31 18.05
C GLY A 199 -22.13 -11.95 16.68
N ASN A 200 -23.14 -12.00 15.82
CA ASN A 200 -23.02 -12.53 14.45
C ASN A 200 -22.71 -11.45 13.39
N ALA A 201 -22.55 -10.19 13.78
CA ALA A 201 -22.35 -9.06 12.87
C ALA A 201 -20.91 -8.57 12.87
N TYR A 202 -20.47 -8.09 11.71
CA TYR A 202 -19.19 -7.39 11.54
C TYR A 202 -19.41 -5.91 11.25
N TYR A 203 -18.68 -5.08 11.93
CA TYR A 203 -18.69 -3.62 11.78
C TYR A 203 -17.31 -3.14 11.32
N VAL A 204 -17.26 -2.36 10.25
CA VAL A 204 -16.00 -1.77 9.78
C VAL A 204 -15.61 -0.61 10.68
N VAL A 205 -14.36 -0.59 11.12
CA VAL A 205 -13.77 0.49 11.90
C VAL A 205 -12.88 1.32 10.97
N ASP A 206 -13.07 2.63 10.96
CA ASP A 206 -12.27 3.55 10.12
C ASP A 206 -10.93 3.87 10.81
N ALA A 207 -10.04 2.90 10.77
CA ALA A 207 -8.79 2.90 11.49
C ALA A 207 -7.60 3.32 10.60
N ASP A 208 -6.59 3.90 11.24
CA ASP A 208 -5.32 4.32 10.66
C ASP A 208 -4.18 3.85 11.58
N MET A 209 -3.02 4.44 11.46
CA MET A 209 -1.85 4.15 12.28
C MET A 209 -2.03 4.59 13.75
N VAL A 210 -1.60 3.73 14.68
CA VAL A 210 -1.49 4.04 16.10
C VAL A 210 -0.02 4.28 16.44
N ALA A 211 0.29 5.47 16.96
CA ALA A 211 1.65 5.85 17.33
C ALA A 211 2.12 5.09 18.58
N PRO A 212 3.44 4.97 18.82
CA PRO A 212 3.98 4.37 20.03
C PRO A 212 3.58 5.16 21.29
N LYS A 213 3.37 4.45 22.41
CA LYS A 213 3.02 5.05 23.71
C LYS A 213 1.81 5.98 23.64
N SER A 214 0.80 5.60 22.85
CA SER A 214 -0.39 6.44 22.63
C SER A 214 -1.67 5.63 22.46
N SER A 215 -2.80 6.34 22.57
CA SER A 215 -4.12 5.77 22.27
C SER A 215 -4.82 6.60 21.21
N ARG A 216 -5.61 5.94 20.38
CA ARG A 216 -6.48 6.60 19.38
C ARG A 216 -7.89 6.03 19.42
N ARG A 217 -8.86 6.86 19.07
CA ARG A 217 -10.25 6.46 18.90
C ARG A 217 -10.62 6.49 17.43
N PHE A 218 -11.31 5.43 17.01
CA PHE A 218 -11.73 5.24 15.63
C PHE A 218 -13.24 5.05 15.56
N GLU A 219 -13.86 5.67 14.57
CA GLU A 219 -15.30 5.53 14.34
C GLU A 219 -15.66 4.15 13.82
N ILE A 220 -16.81 3.64 14.27
CA ILE A 220 -17.40 2.39 13.81
C ILE A 220 -18.48 2.73 12.79
N LYS A 221 -18.43 2.12 11.61
CA LYS A 221 -19.51 2.25 10.63
C LYS A 221 -20.70 1.38 11.05
N GLY A 222 -21.68 1.97 11.71
CA GLY A 222 -22.87 1.30 12.25
C GLY A 222 -22.95 1.36 13.77
N THR A 223 -23.98 0.71 14.33
CA THR A 223 -24.25 0.67 15.78
C THR A 223 -24.14 -0.76 16.27
N PRO A 224 -23.02 -1.17 16.89
CA PRO A 224 -22.89 -2.51 17.42
C PRO A 224 -23.86 -2.73 18.60
N SER A 225 -24.55 -3.85 18.57
CA SER A 225 -25.39 -4.32 19.66
C SER A 225 -24.54 -5.15 20.64
N GLY A 226 -24.25 -4.61 21.81
CA GLY A 226 -23.47 -5.27 22.87
C GLY A 226 -22.09 -4.63 23.09
N VAL A 227 -21.46 -5.03 24.19
CA VAL A 227 -20.17 -4.47 24.66
C VAL A 227 -19.03 -5.50 24.50
N SER A 228 -19.38 -6.76 24.22
CA SER A 228 -18.39 -7.85 24.05
C SER A 228 -18.21 -8.22 22.59
N GLY A 229 -16.98 -8.46 22.20
CA GLY A 229 -16.65 -8.86 20.84
C GLY A 229 -15.16 -9.05 20.63
N ASN A 230 -14.83 -9.47 19.42
CA ASN A 230 -13.43 -9.60 18.96
C ASN A 230 -13.16 -8.57 17.86
N VAL A 231 -11.93 -8.07 17.82
CA VAL A 231 -11.44 -7.25 16.73
C VAL A 231 -10.55 -8.10 15.83
N GLU A 232 -10.92 -8.18 14.56
CA GLU A 232 -10.08 -8.76 13.52
C GLU A 232 -9.45 -7.62 12.73
N PHE A 233 -8.14 -7.62 12.60
CA PHE A 233 -7.45 -6.52 11.92
C PHE A 233 -6.25 -7.01 11.10
N GLN A 234 -5.83 -6.16 10.17
CA GLN A 234 -4.60 -6.34 9.41
C GLN A 234 -3.65 -5.19 9.69
N SER A 235 -2.41 -5.51 10.02
CA SER A 235 -1.33 -4.54 10.10
C SER A 235 -0.46 -4.60 8.87
N VAL A 236 0.21 -3.48 8.55
CA VAL A 236 1.20 -3.42 7.48
C VAL A 236 2.58 -3.55 8.11
N ASN A 237 3.32 -4.62 7.79
CA ASN A 237 4.67 -4.88 8.30
C ASN A 237 5.75 -4.01 7.62
N ASP A 238 7.01 -4.12 8.06
CA ASP A 238 8.14 -3.32 7.58
C ASP A 238 8.41 -3.50 6.07
N TYR A 239 8.02 -4.63 5.50
CA TYR A 239 8.16 -4.94 4.07
C TYR A 239 6.96 -4.48 3.23
N GLY A 240 5.91 -3.94 3.86
CA GLY A 240 4.68 -3.54 3.20
C GLY A 240 3.66 -4.65 3.03
N GLY A 241 3.92 -5.85 3.55
CA GLY A 241 2.98 -6.96 3.59
C GLY A 241 1.88 -6.77 4.64
N LEU A 242 0.78 -7.52 4.49
CA LEU A 242 -0.37 -7.49 5.40
C LEU A 242 -0.36 -8.71 6.31
N ASP A 243 -0.25 -8.49 7.62
CA ASP A 243 -0.32 -9.53 8.64
C ASP A 243 -1.68 -9.49 9.34
N LYS A 244 -2.30 -10.66 9.51
CA LYS A 244 -3.63 -10.81 10.12
C LYS A 244 -3.51 -11.04 11.62
N HIS A 245 -4.37 -10.35 12.37
CA HIS A 245 -4.43 -10.45 13.83
C HIS A 245 -5.87 -10.53 14.31
N SER A 246 -6.05 -11.06 15.51
CA SER A 246 -7.31 -11.05 16.24
C SER A 246 -7.03 -10.73 17.70
N SER A 247 -7.88 -9.92 18.32
CA SER A 247 -7.79 -9.54 19.74
C SER A 247 -9.18 -9.44 20.33
N SER A 248 -9.32 -9.77 21.61
CA SER A 248 -10.53 -9.52 22.35
C SER A 248 -10.64 -8.05 22.72
N LEU A 249 -11.86 -7.54 22.87
CA LEU A 249 -12.08 -6.25 23.54
C LEU A 249 -11.75 -6.42 25.03
N SER A 250 -11.01 -5.47 25.59
CA SER A 250 -10.85 -5.33 27.03
C SER A 250 -12.05 -4.57 27.60
N ASP A 251 -12.36 -4.83 28.85
CA ASP A 251 -13.41 -4.15 29.62
C ASP A 251 -13.06 -2.69 29.89
#